data_fb6c4c824f2f0b6170995f0e04150cee
#
_entry.id   fb6c4c824f2f0b6170995f0e04150cee
#
_cell.length_a   1.000
_cell.length_b   1.000
_cell.length_c   1.000
_cell.angle_alpha   90.00
_cell.angle_beta   90.00
_cell.angle_gamma   90.00
#
_symmetry.space_group_name_H-M   'P 1'
#
loop_
_entity.id
_entity.type
_entity.pdbx_description
1 polymer ?
#
loop_
_entity_poly.entity_id
_entity_poly.type
_entity_poly.pdbx_seq_one_letter_code
_entity_poly.pdbx_strand_id
1 'polypeptide(L)'
;MDSGLHGTLEPPISFTLMVHHVVLYKLKPEVTPARVEAMMMNARMQLLKIPEVLSIKCGKRIDPEMDWPFFIAIDFESMDKYAIFREDPVFVKFTEEIIKPNTEDSLALDFEMDPGKDVQFS
;
A
#
# COMPACT_ATOMS: atom_id res chain seq x y z
N MET A 1 29.57 -2.97 31.59
CA MET A 1 29.09 -3.05 31.13
C MET A 1 28.32 -2.66 30.80
N ASP A 2 28.17 -2.38 30.88
CA ASP A 2 27.36 -2.23 30.52
C ASP A 2 26.93 -2.03 29.73
N SER A 3 27.24 -1.67 29.48
CA SER A 3 26.77 -1.51 28.73
C SER A 3 26.15 -1.90 27.93
N GLY A 4 26.42 -2.26 27.65
CA GLY A 4 25.97 -2.77 26.75
C GLY A 4 24.68 -3.00 26.78
N LEU A 5 24.53 -2.97 27.40
CA LEU A 5 23.43 -3.34 27.52
C LEU A 5 22.56 -2.74 26.82
N HIS A 6 22.74 -1.95 26.44
CA HIS A 6 21.88 -1.50 25.86
C HIS A 6 21.41 -1.88 24.79
N GLY A 7 21.83 -1.99 24.24
CA GLY A 7 21.34 -2.17 23.10
C GLY A 7 20.60 -3.31 23.05
N THR A 8 20.96 -3.97 23.68
CA THR A 8 20.42 -5.10 23.67
C THR A 8 19.08 -5.13 23.76
N LEU A 9 18.65 -4.39 24.25
CA LEU A 9 17.39 -4.46 24.38
C LEU A 9 16.63 -4.16 23.35
N GLU A 10 16.99 -3.69 22.57
CA GLU A 10 16.28 -3.29 21.57
C GLU A 10 15.65 -4.12 20.90
N PRO A 11 15.67 -4.77 20.84
CA PRO A 11 15.11 -5.61 20.20
C PRO A 11 14.02 -5.32 19.67
N PRO A 12 13.63 -5.16 20.02
CA PRO A 12 12.49 -5.16 19.65
C PRO A 12 12.22 -4.47 18.59
N ILE A 13 12.78 -3.95 18.41
CA ILE A 13 12.72 -3.35 17.50
C ILE A 13 12.13 -3.67 16.39
N SER A 14 12.65 -4.32 15.80
CA SER A 14 12.26 -4.64 14.58
C SER A 14 10.89 -4.92 14.46
N PHE A 15 10.37 -5.51 15.32
CA PHE A 15 9.09 -5.88 15.06
C PHE A 15 8.14 -4.81 15.27
N THR A 16 8.57 -3.69 15.41
CA THR A 16 7.62 -2.66 15.72
C THR A 16 7.19 -1.82 14.55
N LEU A 17 7.89 -1.83 13.44
CA LEU A 17 7.58 -0.87 12.41
C LEU A 17 7.10 -1.54 11.14
N MET A 18 5.83 -1.39 10.87
CA MET A 18 5.24 -1.80 9.63
C MET A 18 5.24 -0.62 8.66
N VAL A 19 5.11 -0.91 7.40
CA VAL A 19 5.06 0.11 6.36
C VAL A 19 3.65 0.17 5.79
N HIS A 20 3.09 1.37 5.76
CA HIS A 20 1.81 1.63 5.13
C HIS A 20 2.10 2.42 3.85
N HIS A 21 1.92 1.77 2.72
CA HIS A 21 2.22 2.34 1.41
C HIS A 21 0.91 2.73 0.75
N VAL A 22 0.73 4.02 0.52
CA VAL A 22 -0.51 4.53 -0.08
C VAL A 22 -0.16 5.18 -1.40
N VAL A 23 -0.88 4.82 -2.44
CA VAL A 23 -0.72 5.50 -3.73
C VAL A 23 -2.06 6.11 -4.12
N LEU A 24 -2.04 7.40 -4.35
CA LEU A 24 -3.20 8.13 -4.84
C LEU A 24 -3.04 8.25 -6.35
N TYR A 25 -4.14 8.12 -7.07
CA TYR A 25 -4.10 8.15 -8.54
C TYR A 25 -5.07 9.16 -9.11
N LYS A 26 -4.65 9.80 -10.20
CA LYS A 26 -5.55 10.55 -11.07
C LYS A 26 -5.87 9.65 -12.25
N LEU A 27 -7.14 9.59 -12.61
CA LEU A 27 -7.60 8.68 -13.65
C LEU A 27 -7.70 9.41 -14.98
N LYS A 28 -7.51 8.66 -16.06
CA LYS A 28 -7.75 9.20 -17.39
C LYS A 28 -9.22 9.54 -17.56
N PRO A 29 -9.55 10.54 -18.39
CA PRO A 29 -10.93 11.00 -18.52
C PRO A 29 -11.93 9.93 -18.94
N GLU A 30 -11.47 8.95 -19.72
CA GLU A 30 -12.35 7.91 -20.22
C GLU A 30 -12.65 6.80 -19.21
N VAL A 31 -12.02 6.83 -18.03
CA VAL A 31 -12.24 5.78 -17.04
C VAL A 31 -13.61 5.98 -16.39
N THR A 32 -14.45 4.99 -16.54
CA THR A 32 -15.83 5.03 -16.01
C THR A 32 -15.89 4.53 -14.57
N PRO A 33 -16.96 4.81 -13.85
CA PRO A 33 -17.13 4.24 -12.50
C PRO A 33 -17.06 2.70 -12.49
N ALA A 34 -17.60 2.06 -13.52
CA ALA A 34 -17.53 0.61 -13.62
C ALA A 34 -16.08 0.14 -13.75
N ARG A 35 -15.25 0.90 -14.48
CA ARG A 35 -13.84 0.57 -14.62
C ARG A 35 -13.12 0.72 -13.29
N VAL A 36 -13.47 1.73 -12.49
CA VAL A 36 -12.87 1.90 -11.17
C VAL A 36 -13.17 0.70 -10.28
N GLU A 37 -14.42 0.21 -10.31
CA GLU A 37 -14.78 -0.97 -9.53
C GLU A 37 -13.96 -2.19 -9.99
N ALA A 38 -13.77 -2.33 -11.28
CA ALA A 38 -12.97 -3.43 -11.82
C ALA A 38 -11.51 -3.30 -11.39
N MET A 39 -10.98 -2.09 -11.36
CA MET A 39 -9.60 -1.86 -10.91
C MET A 39 -9.44 -2.25 -9.44
N MET A 40 -10.41 -1.90 -8.60
CA MET A 40 -10.38 -2.24 -7.19
C MET A 40 -10.43 -3.75 -6.99
N MET A 41 -11.28 -4.43 -7.74
CA MET A 41 -11.38 -5.87 -7.65
C MET A 41 -10.07 -6.53 -8.11
N ASN A 42 -9.52 -6.07 -9.21
CA ASN A 42 -8.24 -6.60 -9.69
C ASN A 42 -7.12 -6.40 -8.70
N ALA A 43 -7.06 -5.21 -8.08
CA ALA A 43 -6.03 -4.94 -7.08
C ALA A 43 -6.11 -5.96 -5.94
N ARG A 44 -7.31 -6.18 -5.41
CA ARG A 44 -7.48 -7.13 -4.32
C ARG A 44 -7.13 -8.55 -4.75
N MET A 45 -7.65 -8.97 -5.89
CA MET A 45 -7.46 -10.35 -6.34
C MET A 45 -6.02 -10.65 -6.73
N GLN A 46 -5.36 -9.71 -7.37
CA GLN A 46 -4.01 -9.96 -7.87
C GLN A 46 -2.95 -9.71 -6.80
N LEU A 47 -3.03 -8.58 -6.12
CA LEU A 47 -1.95 -8.19 -5.23
C LEU A 47 -1.92 -8.99 -3.93
N LEU A 48 -3.05 -9.53 -3.49
CA LEU A 48 -3.05 -10.41 -2.33
C LEU A 48 -2.37 -11.73 -2.58
N LYS A 49 -2.10 -12.07 -3.84
CA LYS A 49 -1.35 -13.30 -4.14
C LYS A 49 0.12 -13.14 -3.82
N ILE A 50 0.59 -11.92 -3.66
CA ILE A 50 2.01 -11.66 -3.40
C ILE A 50 2.27 -11.86 -1.91
N PRO A 51 3.19 -12.77 -1.54
CA PRO A 51 3.36 -13.13 -0.13
C PRO A 51 3.73 -11.99 0.80
N GLU A 52 4.43 -10.97 0.29
CA GLU A 52 4.87 -9.84 1.10
C GLU A 52 3.74 -8.89 1.49
N VAL A 53 2.59 -8.99 0.85
CA VAL A 53 1.46 -8.10 1.13
C VAL A 53 0.72 -8.59 2.36
N LEU A 54 0.65 -7.75 3.40
CA LEU A 54 -0.08 -8.09 4.61
C LEU A 54 -1.56 -7.77 4.47
N SER A 55 -1.88 -6.63 3.88
CA SER A 55 -3.26 -6.24 3.66
C SER A 55 -3.31 -5.25 2.53
N ILE A 56 -4.48 -5.12 1.92
CA ILE A 56 -4.68 -4.17 0.84
C ILE A 56 -6.04 -3.52 1.01
N LYS A 57 -6.10 -2.23 0.77
CA LYS A 57 -7.33 -1.47 0.77
C LYS A 57 -7.36 -0.61 -0.47
N CYS A 58 -8.51 -0.50 -1.07
CA CYS A 58 -8.71 0.38 -2.22
C CYS A 58 -9.92 1.23 -1.94
N GLY A 59 -9.94 2.41 -2.51
CA GLY A 59 -11.07 3.28 -2.33
C GLY A 59 -11.17 4.32 -3.41
N LYS A 60 -12.30 4.99 -3.42
CA LYS A 60 -12.55 6.07 -4.36
C LYS A 60 -13.04 7.28 -3.59
N ARG A 61 -12.80 8.44 -4.14
CA ARG A 61 -13.16 9.69 -3.46
C ARG A 61 -14.67 9.77 -3.26
N ILE A 62 -15.04 10.47 -2.22
CA ILE A 62 -16.44 10.79 -1.96
C ILE A 62 -16.78 12.14 -2.59
N ASP A 63 -15.92 13.12 -2.35
CA ASP A 63 -16.12 14.47 -2.85
C ASP A 63 -15.61 14.57 -4.28
N PRO A 64 -16.47 14.85 -5.27
CA PRO A 64 -16.04 14.95 -6.66
C PRO A 64 -15.08 16.10 -6.92
N GLU A 65 -14.96 17.06 -5.99
CA GLU A 65 -14.03 18.16 -6.14
C GLU A 65 -12.60 17.79 -5.75
N MET A 66 -12.40 16.66 -5.08
CA MET A 66 -11.07 16.25 -4.67
C MET A 66 -10.29 15.71 -5.86
N ASP A 67 -9.00 16.08 -5.93
CA ASP A 67 -8.16 15.79 -7.10
C ASP A 67 -7.77 14.32 -7.27
N TRP A 68 -7.82 13.52 -6.21
CA TRP A 68 -7.31 12.15 -6.25
C TRP A 68 -8.46 11.16 -6.15
N PRO A 69 -9.05 10.76 -7.27
CA PRO A 69 -10.27 9.94 -7.27
C PRO A 69 -10.12 8.49 -6.81
N PHE A 70 -8.91 7.98 -6.74
CA PHE A 70 -8.72 6.56 -6.47
C PHE A 70 -7.45 6.34 -5.66
N PHE A 71 -7.46 5.37 -4.74
CA PHE A 71 -6.23 5.02 -4.04
C PHE A 71 -6.11 3.52 -3.83
N ILE A 72 -4.88 3.08 -3.67
CA ILE A 72 -4.56 1.72 -3.22
C ILE A 72 -3.61 1.87 -2.04
N ALA A 73 -3.91 1.19 -0.93
CA ALA A 73 -3.05 1.20 0.24
C ALA A 73 -2.68 -0.23 0.58
N ILE A 74 -1.40 -0.47 0.82
CA ILE A 74 -0.87 -1.80 1.07
C ILE A 74 0.03 -1.75 2.29
N ASP A 75 -0.12 -2.71 3.18
CA ASP A 75 0.73 -2.81 4.36
C ASP A 75 1.77 -3.89 4.16
N PHE A 76 3.01 -3.59 4.57
CA PHE A 76 4.13 -4.52 4.51
C PHE A 76 4.78 -4.62 5.89
N GLU A 77 5.41 -5.74 6.13
CA GLU A 77 6.10 -5.95 7.40
C GLU A 77 7.31 -5.02 7.54
N SER A 78 7.95 -4.65 6.43
CA SER A 78 9.15 -3.83 6.44
C SER A 78 9.39 -3.22 5.06
N MET A 79 10.32 -2.29 4.97
CA MET A 79 10.73 -1.75 3.68
C MET A 79 11.42 -2.80 2.82
N ASP A 80 12.07 -3.77 3.43
CA ASP A 80 12.68 -4.86 2.67
C ASP A 80 11.59 -5.67 1.96
N LYS A 81 10.48 -5.92 2.62
CA LYS A 81 9.38 -6.64 2.00
C LYS A 81 8.75 -5.82 0.90
N TYR A 82 8.64 -4.51 1.10
CA TYR A 82 8.14 -3.63 0.06
C TYR A 82 9.04 -3.67 -1.18
N ALA A 83 10.36 -3.69 -0.98
CA ALA A 83 11.29 -3.75 -2.10
C ALA A 83 11.13 -5.05 -2.90
N ILE A 84 10.89 -6.16 -2.23
CA ILE A 84 10.63 -7.43 -2.89
C ILE A 84 9.32 -7.36 -3.68
N PHE A 85 8.28 -6.79 -3.07
CA PHE A 85 6.98 -6.62 -3.72
C PHE A 85 7.10 -5.85 -5.03
N ARG A 86 7.90 -4.80 -5.04
CA ARG A 86 8.01 -3.95 -6.23
C ARG A 86 8.52 -4.71 -7.45
N GLU A 87 9.27 -5.78 -7.25
CA GLU A 87 9.82 -6.56 -8.34
C GLU A 87 9.06 -7.84 -8.62
N ASP A 88 7.99 -8.09 -7.88
CA ASP A 88 7.20 -9.29 -8.09
C ASP A 88 6.49 -9.22 -9.44
N PRO A 89 6.56 -10.29 -10.24
CA PRO A 89 5.93 -10.29 -11.57
C PRO A 89 4.43 -9.99 -11.54
N VAL A 90 3.73 -10.38 -10.48
CA VAL A 90 2.30 -10.10 -10.36
C VAL A 90 2.08 -8.60 -10.25
N PHE A 91 2.90 -7.92 -9.44
CA PHE A 91 2.78 -6.46 -9.30
C PHE A 91 3.15 -5.74 -10.59
N VAL A 92 4.23 -6.19 -11.24
CA VAL A 92 4.66 -5.58 -12.49
C VAL A 92 3.56 -5.70 -13.54
N LYS A 93 2.96 -6.87 -13.66
CA LYS A 93 1.89 -7.09 -14.62
C LYS A 93 0.67 -6.25 -14.28
N PHE A 94 0.31 -6.17 -13.01
CA PHE A 94 -0.82 -5.34 -12.57
C PHE A 94 -0.58 -3.88 -12.95
N THR A 95 0.63 -3.39 -12.73
CA THR A 95 0.98 -2.01 -13.07
C THR A 95 0.84 -1.77 -14.57
N GLU A 96 1.37 -2.69 -15.39
CA GLU A 96 1.34 -2.50 -16.83
C GLU A 96 -0.06 -2.64 -17.42
N GLU A 97 -0.85 -3.55 -16.90
CA GLU A 97 -2.14 -3.86 -17.51
C GLU A 97 -3.31 -3.12 -16.90
N ILE A 98 -3.22 -2.71 -15.66
CA ILE A 98 -4.34 -2.08 -14.97
C ILE A 98 -4.04 -0.62 -14.64
N ILE A 99 -2.90 -0.34 -14.05
CA ILE A 99 -2.61 1.03 -13.59
C ILE A 99 -2.29 1.97 -14.74
N LYS A 100 -1.27 1.64 -15.52
CA LYS A 100 -0.82 2.55 -16.58
C LYS A 100 -1.90 2.88 -17.60
N PRO A 101 -2.71 1.93 -18.06
CA PRO A 101 -3.74 2.27 -19.04
C PRO A 101 -4.85 3.17 -18.53
N ASN A 102 -5.02 3.24 -17.21
CA ASN A 102 -6.17 3.94 -16.63
C ASN A 102 -5.81 5.19 -15.83
N THR A 103 -4.53 5.46 -15.61
CA THR A 103 -4.14 6.59 -14.76
C THR A 103 -3.28 7.58 -15.52
N GLU A 104 -3.37 8.85 -15.13
CA GLU A 104 -2.52 9.90 -15.72
C GLU A 104 -1.45 10.36 -14.75
N ASP A 105 -1.63 10.15 -13.46
CA ASP A 105 -0.69 10.62 -12.46
C ASP A 105 -0.86 9.81 -11.18
N SER A 106 0.19 9.78 -10.38
CA SER A 106 0.13 9.09 -9.10
C SER A 106 1.00 9.80 -8.08
N LEU A 107 0.65 9.61 -6.81
CA LEU A 107 1.41 10.14 -5.70
C LEU A 107 1.57 9.02 -4.68
N ALA A 108 2.79 8.58 -4.46
CA ALA A 108 3.06 7.49 -3.53
C ALA A 108 3.55 8.07 -2.21
N LEU A 109 3.00 7.57 -1.12
CA LEU A 109 3.33 8.02 0.23
C LEU A 109 3.59 6.79 1.09
N ASP A 110 4.70 6.78 1.78
CA ASP A 110 5.06 5.66 2.64
C ASP A 110 5.14 6.14 4.09
N PHE A 111 4.47 5.41 4.97
CA PHE A 111 4.44 5.74 6.38
C PHE A 111 4.88 4.55 7.21
N GLU A 112 5.59 4.82 8.29
CA GLU A 112 5.86 3.79 9.29
C GLU A 112 4.68 3.75 10.23
N MET A 113 4.29 2.54 10.62
CA MET A 113 3.22 2.36 11.59
C MET A 113 3.77 1.53 12.75
N ASP A 114 3.29 1.84 13.94
CA ASP A 114 3.60 1.06 15.10
C ASP A 114 2.35 0.24 15.44
N PRO A 115 2.31 -1.00 15.05
CA PRO A 115 1.08 -1.78 15.20
C PRO A 115 0.69 -2.00 16.66
N GLY A 116 1.65 -1.90 17.56
CA GLY A 116 1.32 -2.08 18.96
C GLY A 116 0.62 -0.90 19.59
N LYS A 117 0.55 0.21 18.87
CA LYS A 117 -0.07 1.40 19.43
C LYS A 117 -1.49 1.64 18.94
N ASP A 118 -1.94 0.86 17.99
CA ASP A 118 -3.28 1.08 17.48
C ASP A 118 -4.29 0.53 18.44
N VAL A 119 -5.23 1.35 18.81
CA VAL A 119 -6.24 0.99 19.77
C VAL A 119 -7.62 1.22 19.18
N GLN A 120 -8.48 0.25 19.34
CA GLN A 120 -9.84 0.36 18.88
C GLN A 120 -10.72 0.82 20.01
N PHE A 121 -11.44 1.91 19.78
CA PHE A 121 -12.38 2.35 20.76
C PHE A 121 -13.73 2.14 20.19
N SER A 122 -14.55 1.45 20.84
CA SER A 122 -15.86 1.23 20.27
C SER A 122 -16.94 1.55 21.23
#